data_3a8d448216b062be2b3496c29a6916fa
#
_entry.id   3a8d448216b062be2b3496c29a6916fa
#
_cell.length_a   1.000
_cell.length_b   1.000
_cell.length_c   1.000
_cell.angle_alpha   90.00
_cell.angle_beta   90.00
_cell.angle_gamma   90.00
#
_symmetry.space_group_name_H-M   'P 1'
#
loop_
_entity.id
_entity.type
_entity.pdbx_description
1 polymer ?
#
loop_
_entity_poly.entity_id
_entity_poly.type
_entity_poly.pdbx_seq_one_letter_code
_entity_poly.pdbx_strand_id
1 'polypeptide(L)'
;MAAQTIKGAPVAEAIRAELTKEIEGLKARGYTPKLSVVLVGEDPGSVWYARNKVSTGAKMGVVVEVHGLAATTPEADVVALVKKLNADADVHGILVELPLPKHISKANVMNAILPAKDVDGVTAEQRGYVLGDMEALALVPATPLACIELVKRSGVDIKGKRVTVVGRGDTVGRPLAMLLLSKGRDATVTVCHSRTADLAAACREADILFAAAGAGASHLIKKDMIKPGATVIDAAINEKPDGSITGDVEPEAAEVAGVITPVPGGVGSLTTTIIVGNTVKALKLQKGL
;
A
#
# COMPACT_ATOMS: atom_id res chain seq x y z
N MET A 1 29.76 6.93 -0.75
CA MET A 1 29.40 5.83 -1.69
C MET A 1 27.98 6.11 -2.16
N ALA A 2 27.66 5.85 -3.43
CA ALA A 2 26.28 6.02 -3.91
C ALA A 2 25.33 5.06 -3.18
N ALA A 3 24.09 5.49 -2.93
CA ALA A 3 23.08 4.68 -2.28
C ALA A 3 22.80 3.39 -3.04
N GLN A 4 22.53 2.30 -2.32
CA GLN A 4 21.93 1.10 -2.88
C GLN A 4 20.49 1.41 -3.31
N THR A 5 20.21 1.36 -4.59
CA THR A 5 18.85 1.55 -5.10
C THR A 5 18.05 0.26 -4.99
N ILE A 6 16.97 0.26 -4.20
CA ILE A 6 16.03 -0.86 -4.08
C ILE A 6 14.86 -0.66 -5.02
N LYS A 7 14.86 -1.40 -6.12
CA LYS A 7 13.73 -1.44 -7.06
C LYS A 7 12.63 -2.37 -6.55
N GLY A 8 11.38 -1.94 -6.72
CA GLY A 8 10.22 -2.72 -6.27
C GLY A 8 9.95 -3.97 -7.10
N ALA A 9 10.25 -3.96 -8.39
CA ALA A 9 9.91 -5.07 -9.28
C ALA A 9 10.56 -6.41 -8.89
N PRO A 10 11.87 -6.51 -8.56
CA PRO A 10 12.47 -7.76 -8.11
C PRO A 10 11.86 -8.25 -6.78
N VAL A 11 11.55 -7.33 -5.87
CA VAL A 11 10.91 -7.67 -4.58
C VAL A 11 9.50 -8.21 -4.81
N ALA A 12 8.73 -7.56 -5.68
CA ALA A 12 7.40 -8.03 -6.06
C ALA A 12 7.43 -9.41 -6.71
N GLU A 13 8.45 -9.69 -7.54
CA GLU A 13 8.62 -11.00 -8.18
C GLU A 13 8.90 -12.11 -7.16
N ALA A 14 9.77 -11.86 -6.20
CA ALA A 14 10.03 -12.82 -5.12
C ALA A 14 8.77 -13.12 -4.30
N ILE A 15 8.01 -12.09 -3.89
CA ILE A 15 6.74 -12.26 -3.17
C ILE A 15 5.72 -13.01 -4.02
N ARG A 16 5.62 -12.72 -5.32
CA ARG A 16 4.73 -13.45 -6.22
C ARG A 16 5.08 -14.92 -6.32
N ALA A 17 6.36 -15.27 -6.39
CA ALA A 17 6.79 -16.66 -6.43
C ALA A 17 6.41 -17.43 -5.14
N GLU A 18 6.55 -16.77 -3.97
CA GLU A 18 6.13 -17.31 -2.67
C GLU A 18 4.60 -17.55 -2.64
N LEU A 19 3.83 -16.52 -3.01
CA LEU A 19 2.36 -16.57 -3.02
C LEU A 19 1.81 -17.57 -4.06
N THR A 20 2.42 -17.70 -5.22
CA THR A 20 1.98 -18.66 -6.24
C THR A 20 2.00 -20.09 -5.72
N LYS A 21 3.04 -20.49 -4.99
CA LYS A 21 3.12 -21.82 -4.36
C LYS A 21 2.01 -22.02 -3.33
N GLU A 22 1.71 -20.99 -2.54
CA GLU A 22 0.63 -21.04 -1.55
C GLU A 22 -0.74 -21.17 -2.25
N ILE A 23 -0.97 -20.43 -3.33
CA ILE A 23 -2.21 -20.47 -4.12
C ILE A 23 -2.39 -21.85 -4.77
N GLU A 24 -1.33 -22.46 -5.31
CA GLU A 24 -1.37 -23.81 -5.85
C GLU A 24 -1.80 -24.84 -4.79
N GLY A 25 -1.26 -24.73 -3.58
CA GLY A 25 -1.67 -25.57 -2.44
C GLY A 25 -3.14 -25.37 -2.04
N LEU A 26 -3.65 -24.13 -2.07
CA LEU A 26 -5.06 -23.84 -1.83
C LEU A 26 -5.96 -24.41 -2.92
N LYS A 27 -5.58 -24.28 -4.20
CA LYS A 27 -6.33 -24.84 -5.34
C LYS A 27 -6.41 -26.36 -5.30
N ALA A 28 -5.33 -27.03 -4.90
CA ALA A 28 -5.34 -28.49 -4.73
C ALA A 28 -6.35 -28.94 -3.65
N ARG A 29 -6.71 -28.05 -2.72
CA ARG A 29 -7.74 -28.24 -1.69
C ARG A 29 -9.13 -27.73 -2.10
N GLY A 30 -9.30 -27.28 -3.35
CA GLY A 30 -10.57 -26.79 -3.89
C GLY A 30 -10.86 -25.30 -3.62
N TYR A 31 -9.87 -24.53 -3.14
CA TYR A 31 -10.03 -23.11 -2.84
C TYR A 31 -9.35 -22.23 -3.89
N THR A 32 -10.11 -21.41 -4.60
CA THR A 32 -9.56 -20.44 -5.56
C THR A 32 -9.78 -19.02 -5.05
N PRO A 33 -8.71 -18.26 -4.75
CA PRO A 33 -8.86 -16.87 -4.32
C PRO A 33 -9.50 -16.02 -5.41
N LYS A 34 -10.49 -15.17 -5.01
CA LYS A 34 -11.21 -14.28 -5.94
C LYS A 34 -11.24 -12.87 -5.35
N LEU A 35 -10.79 -11.91 -6.16
CA LEU A 35 -10.78 -10.47 -5.89
C LEU A 35 -11.81 -9.79 -6.80
N SER A 36 -12.71 -9.03 -6.24
CA SER A 36 -13.60 -8.12 -6.96
C SER A 36 -13.08 -6.68 -6.85
N VAL A 37 -12.85 -6.05 -7.99
CA VAL A 37 -12.39 -4.66 -8.10
C VAL A 37 -13.55 -3.80 -8.58
N VAL A 38 -13.97 -2.83 -7.80
CA VAL A 38 -15.00 -1.85 -8.17
C VAL A 38 -14.31 -0.62 -8.76
N LEU A 39 -14.63 -0.29 -10.00
CA LEU A 39 -14.09 0.85 -10.73
C LEU A 39 -15.26 1.78 -11.14
N VAL A 40 -15.23 3.03 -10.68
CA VAL A 40 -16.27 4.01 -11.00
C VAL A 40 -15.69 5.12 -11.86
N GLY A 41 -16.16 5.21 -13.09
CA GLY A 41 -15.63 6.13 -14.10
C GLY A 41 -14.47 5.54 -14.91
N GLU A 42 -13.83 6.40 -15.67
CA GLU A 42 -12.80 6.04 -16.66
C GLU A 42 -11.48 6.79 -16.42
N ASP A 43 -11.15 7.09 -15.16
CA ASP A 43 -9.85 7.68 -14.83
C ASP A 43 -8.73 6.78 -15.35
N PRO A 44 -7.82 7.30 -16.22
CA PRO A 44 -6.84 6.47 -16.91
C PRO A 44 -5.91 5.71 -15.93
N GLY A 45 -5.56 6.33 -14.81
CA GLY A 45 -4.73 5.70 -13.78
C GLY A 45 -5.45 4.54 -13.12
N SER A 46 -6.70 4.74 -12.70
CA SER A 46 -7.53 3.71 -12.07
C SER A 46 -7.79 2.53 -13.02
N VAL A 47 -8.08 2.81 -14.30
CA VAL A 47 -8.24 1.77 -15.35
C VAL A 47 -6.97 0.97 -15.53
N TRP A 48 -5.81 1.64 -15.58
CA TRP A 48 -4.53 0.95 -15.70
C TRP A 48 -4.24 0.06 -14.50
N TYR A 49 -4.48 0.56 -13.27
CA TYR A 49 -4.30 -0.21 -12.04
C TYR A 49 -5.24 -1.42 -11.96
N ALA A 50 -6.50 -1.28 -12.37
CA ALA A 50 -7.45 -2.39 -12.43
C ALA A 50 -6.97 -3.48 -13.42
N ARG A 51 -6.56 -3.10 -14.63
CA ARG A 51 -6.00 -4.02 -15.63
C ARG A 51 -4.74 -4.73 -15.14
N ASN A 52 -3.85 -4.01 -14.46
CA ASN A 52 -2.64 -4.60 -13.88
C ASN A 52 -2.97 -5.64 -12.80
N LYS A 53 -4.01 -5.41 -11.98
CA LYS A 53 -4.48 -6.39 -11.00
C LYS A 53 -5.01 -7.66 -11.67
N VAL A 54 -5.78 -7.52 -12.75
CA VAL A 54 -6.26 -8.67 -13.54
C VAL A 54 -5.08 -9.49 -14.08
N SER A 55 -4.13 -8.83 -14.75
CA SER A 55 -2.96 -9.50 -15.32
C SER A 55 -2.09 -10.19 -14.25
N THR A 56 -1.85 -9.50 -13.14
CA THR A 56 -1.03 -10.03 -12.03
C THR A 56 -1.74 -11.19 -11.34
N GLY A 57 -3.04 -11.05 -11.03
CA GLY A 57 -3.84 -12.11 -10.42
C GLY A 57 -3.88 -13.37 -11.28
N ALA A 58 -4.12 -13.22 -12.58
CA ALA A 58 -4.15 -14.35 -13.51
C ALA A 58 -2.84 -15.13 -13.53
N LYS A 59 -1.68 -14.43 -13.55
CA LYS A 59 -0.35 -15.06 -13.49
C LYS A 59 -0.10 -15.83 -12.20
N MET A 60 -0.71 -15.41 -11.10
CA MET A 60 -0.57 -16.03 -9.78
C MET A 60 -1.67 -17.06 -9.49
N GLY A 61 -2.68 -17.16 -10.38
CA GLY A 61 -3.79 -18.09 -10.21
C GLY A 61 -4.94 -17.57 -9.32
N VAL A 62 -5.04 -16.25 -9.12
CA VAL A 62 -6.15 -15.56 -8.47
C VAL A 62 -7.14 -15.08 -9.54
N VAL A 63 -8.42 -15.29 -9.31
CA VAL A 63 -9.47 -14.72 -10.17
C VAL A 63 -9.67 -13.26 -9.78
N VAL A 64 -9.54 -12.35 -10.74
CA VAL A 64 -9.79 -10.92 -10.54
C VAL A 64 -10.90 -10.48 -11.47
N GLU A 65 -12.02 -10.04 -10.91
CA GLU A 65 -13.15 -9.48 -11.64
C GLU A 65 -13.22 -7.97 -11.46
N VAL A 66 -13.34 -7.23 -12.56
CA VAL A 66 -13.53 -5.78 -12.54
C VAL A 66 -14.97 -5.44 -12.80
N HIS A 67 -15.60 -4.75 -11.87
CA HIS A 67 -16.96 -4.24 -11.95
C HIS A 67 -16.89 -2.75 -12.31
N GLY A 68 -16.98 -2.45 -13.61
CA GLY A 68 -16.97 -1.08 -14.14
C GLY A 68 -18.34 -0.43 -14.02
N LEU A 69 -18.40 0.75 -13.43
CA LEU A 69 -19.57 1.60 -13.29
C LEU A 69 -19.32 2.95 -13.98
N ALA A 70 -20.37 3.53 -14.54
CA ALA A 70 -20.27 4.86 -15.15
C ALA A 70 -19.91 5.92 -14.12
N ALA A 71 -19.19 6.97 -14.54
CA ALA A 71 -18.83 8.09 -13.66
C ALA A 71 -20.05 8.82 -13.04
N THR A 72 -21.23 8.68 -13.67
CA THR A 72 -22.50 9.25 -13.21
C THR A 72 -23.29 8.33 -12.28
N THR A 73 -22.79 7.12 -11.99
CA THR A 73 -23.48 6.13 -11.13
C THR A 73 -23.77 6.73 -9.76
N PRO A 74 -25.01 6.68 -9.26
CA PRO A 74 -25.34 7.14 -7.91
C PRO A 74 -24.58 6.39 -6.82
N GLU A 75 -24.25 7.06 -5.73
CA GLU A 75 -23.56 6.44 -4.58
C GLU A 75 -24.30 5.21 -4.06
N ALA A 76 -25.63 5.26 -3.99
CA ALA A 76 -26.45 4.16 -3.53
C ALA A 76 -26.24 2.87 -4.34
N ASP A 77 -26.04 2.99 -5.66
CA ASP A 77 -25.83 1.84 -6.54
C ASP A 77 -24.41 1.27 -6.38
N VAL A 78 -23.42 2.12 -6.15
CA VAL A 78 -22.04 1.67 -5.82
C VAL A 78 -22.05 0.91 -4.50
N VAL A 79 -22.72 1.44 -3.47
CA VAL A 79 -22.88 0.77 -2.16
C VAL A 79 -23.67 -0.53 -2.30
N ALA A 80 -24.71 -0.58 -3.13
CA ALA A 80 -25.48 -1.77 -3.39
C ALA A 80 -24.63 -2.88 -4.05
N LEU A 81 -23.77 -2.51 -5.01
CA LEU A 81 -22.81 -3.45 -5.61
C LEU A 81 -21.85 -4.01 -4.54
N VAL A 82 -21.25 -3.14 -3.71
CA VAL A 82 -20.36 -3.59 -2.62
C VAL A 82 -21.08 -4.56 -1.68
N LYS A 83 -22.33 -4.28 -1.29
CA LYS A 83 -23.14 -5.18 -0.46
C LYS A 83 -23.42 -6.53 -1.14
N LYS A 84 -23.67 -6.52 -2.45
CA LYS A 84 -23.83 -7.76 -3.23
C LYS A 84 -22.54 -8.59 -3.22
N LEU A 85 -21.39 -7.95 -3.43
CA LEU A 85 -20.08 -8.62 -3.37
C LEU A 85 -19.74 -9.14 -1.96
N ASN A 86 -20.15 -8.42 -0.92
CA ASN A 86 -20.04 -8.90 0.45
C ASN A 86 -20.81 -10.21 0.69
N ALA A 87 -22.01 -10.33 0.11
CA ALA A 87 -22.87 -11.52 0.26
C ALA A 87 -22.41 -12.71 -0.58
N ASP A 88 -21.57 -12.50 -1.59
CA ASP A 88 -21.06 -13.56 -2.46
C ASP A 88 -19.97 -14.36 -1.73
N ALA A 89 -20.23 -15.64 -1.43
CA ALA A 89 -19.30 -16.52 -0.70
C ALA A 89 -18.04 -16.88 -1.49
N ASP A 90 -18.05 -16.69 -2.81
CA ASP A 90 -16.90 -16.93 -3.69
C ASP A 90 -15.97 -15.70 -3.80
N VAL A 91 -16.44 -14.51 -3.42
CA VAL A 91 -15.63 -13.30 -3.37
C VAL A 91 -14.89 -13.24 -2.03
N HIS A 92 -13.57 -13.28 -2.06
CA HIS A 92 -12.72 -13.27 -0.87
C HIS A 92 -12.12 -11.90 -0.57
N GLY A 93 -11.95 -11.06 -1.61
CA GLY A 93 -11.47 -9.69 -1.48
C GLY A 93 -12.29 -8.71 -2.29
N ILE A 94 -12.47 -7.50 -1.76
CA ILE A 94 -13.10 -6.36 -2.42
C ILE A 94 -12.13 -5.18 -2.37
N LEU A 95 -11.90 -4.56 -3.52
CA LEU A 95 -11.14 -3.34 -3.67
C LEU A 95 -11.98 -2.31 -4.40
N VAL A 96 -11.95 -1.07 -3.95
CA VAL A 96 -12.55 0.06 -4.68
C VAL A 96 -11.43 0.96 -5.18
N GLU A 97 -11.34 1.13 -6.50
CA GLU A 97 -10.33 2.01 -7.09
C GLU A 97 -10.59 3.49 -6.77
N LEU A 98 -9.53 4.21 -6.54
CA LEU A 98 -9.56 5.65 -6.27
C LEU A 98 -8.84 6.42 -7.40
N PRO A 99 -9.26 7.64 -7.71
CA PRO A 99 -10.29 8.44 -7.01
C PRO A 99 -11.71 8.05 -7.41
N LEU A 100 -12.66 8.25 -6.48
CA LEU A 100 -14.10 8.19 -6.78
C LEU A 100 -14.58 9.54 -7.33
N PRO A 101 -15.65 9.58 -8.16
CA PRO A 101 -16.33 10.82 -8.56
C PRO A 101 -16.75 11.65 -7.35
N LYS A 102 -16.71 12.99 -7.48
CA LYS A 102 -16.91 13.93 -6.36
C LYS A 102 -18.25 13.81 -5.63
N HIS A 103 -19.29 13.29 -6.30
CA HIS A 103 -20.62 13.11 -5.71
C HIS A 103 -20.74 11.83 -4.87
N ILE A 104 -19.71 10.98 -4.86
CA ILE A 104 -19.68 9.73 -4.10
C ILE A 104 -18.78 9.91 -2.87
N SER A 105 -19.33 9.67 -1.70
CA SER A 105 -18.56 9.68 -0.45
C SER A 105 -17.64 8.45 -0.36
N LYS A 106 -16.33 8.69 -0.42
CA LYS A 106 -15.33 7.64 -0.16
C LYS A 106 -15.63 6.91 1.15
N ALA A 107 -15.96 7.64 2.21
CA ALA A 107 -16.19 7.06 3.52
C ALA A 107 -17.38 6.09 3.51
N ASN A 108 -18.50 6.44 2.86
CA ASN A 108 -19.68 5.60 2.80
C ASN A 108 -19.41 4.31 2.03
N VAL A 109 -18.73 4.40 0.89
CA VAL A 109 -18.39 3.23 0.07
C VAL A 109 -17.40 2.31 0.80
N MET A 110 -16.33 2.86 1.39
CA MET A 110 -15.34 2.04 2.10
C MET A 110 -15.94 1.38 3.35
N ASN A 111 -16.80 2.08 4.10
CA ASN A 111 -17.48 1.51 5.26
C ASN A 111 -18.55 0.46 4.90
N ALA A 112 -18.96 0.37 3.65
CA ALA A 112 -19.85 -0.69 3.19
C ALA A 112 -19.13 -2.02 2.95
N ILE A 113 -17.80 -2.03 2.83
CA ILE A 113 -17.02 -3.26 2.64
C ILE A 113 -17.00 -4.04 3.97
N LEU A 114 -17.27 -5.35 3.91
CA LEU A 114 -17.07 -6.22 5.06
C LEU A 114 -15.57 -6.28 5.42
N PRO A 115 -15.18 -6.06 6.67
CA PRO A 115 -13.78 -6.11 7.08
C PRO A 115 -13.05 -7.37 6.64
N ALA A 116 -13.69 -8.53 6.71
CA ALA A 116 -13.10 -9.80 6.27
C ALA A 116 -12.79 -9.88 4.75
N LYS A 117 -13.30 -8.92 3.95
CA LYS A 117 -13.05 -8.82 2.50
C LYS A 117 -12.31 -7.53 2.10
N ASP A 118 -11.95 -6.68 3.05
CA ASP A 118 -11.26 -5.41 2.84
C ASP A 118 -9.76 -5.64 2.59
N VAL A 119 -9.41 -6.01 1.38
CA VAL A 119 -8.01 -6.34 1.02
C VAL A 119 -7.07 -5.13 0.93
N ASP A 120 -7.61 -3.93 0.98
CA ASP A 120 -6.81 -2.68 1.03
C ASP A 120 -6.65 -2.14 2.48
N GLY A 121 -7.30 -2.78 3.47
CA GLY A 121 -7.17 -2.45 4.88
C GLY A 121 -7.66 -1.04 5.25
N VAL A 122 -8.70 -0.55 4.56
CA VAL A 122 -9.19 0.83 4.70
C VAL A 122 -10.34 0.98 5.69
N THR A 123 -10.99 -0.12 6.08
CA THR A 123 -12.08 -0.10 7.07
C THR A 123 -11.56 0.21 8.47
N ALA A 124 -12.44 0.72 9.32
CA ALA A 124 -12.10 1.04 10.71
C ALA A 124 -11.66 -0.19 11.51
N GLU A 125 -12.25 -1.36 11.23
CA GLU A 125 -11.91 -2.61 11.89
C GLU A 125 -10.51 -3.10 11.51
N GLN A 126 -10.15 -3.10 10.23
CA GLN A 126 -8.81 -3.48 9.78
C GLN A 126 -7.74 -2.55 10.34
N ARG A 127 -8.01 -1.24 10.38
CA ARG A 127 -7.14 -0.27 11.04
C ARG A 127 -7.04 -0.52 12.55
N GLY A 128 -8.13 -0.94 13.17
CA GLY A 128 -8.19 -1.34 14.58
C GLY A 128 -7.28 -2.54 14.86
N TYR A 129 -7.29 -3.57 14.01
CA TYR A 129 -6.36 -4.70 14.12
C TYR A 129 -4.90 -4.29 14.02
N VAL A 130 -4.57 -3.38 13.09
CA VAL A 130 -3.20 -2.84 12.96
C VAL A 130 -2.81 -2.06 14.21
N LEU A 131 -3.68 -1.18 14.72
CA LEU A 131 -3.44 -0.39 15.92
C LEU A 131 -3.30 -1.28 17.18
N GLY A 132 -4.11 -2.35 17.26
CA GLY A 132 -4.13 -3.28 18.39
C GLY A 132 -3.05 -4.37 18.33
N ASP A 133 -2.10 -4.28 17.42
CA ASP A 133 -1.02 -5.28 17.22
C ASP A 133 -1.57 -6.70 16.94
N MET A 134 -2.72 -6.77 16.25
CA MET A 134 -3.40 -8.00 15.83
C MET A 134 -3.16 -8.29 14.33
N GLU A 135 -1.94 -8.15 13.87
CA GLU A 135 -1.60 -8.27 12.44
C GLU A 135 -1.96 -9.64 11.84
N ALA A 136 -2.00 -10.68 12.64
CA ALA A 136 -2.45 -12.01 12.19
C ALA A 136 -3.88 -11.98 11.62
N LEU A 137 -4.76 -11.15 12.18
CA LEU A 137 -6.15 -10.96 11.75
C LEU A 137 -6.30 -9.84 10.71
N ALA A 138 -5.34 -8.91 10.66
CA ALA A 138 -5.43 -7.72 9.82
C ALA A 138 -5.18 -8.04 8.34
N LEU A 139 -6.02 -7.50 7.46
CA LEU A 139 -5.67 -7.29 6.06
C LEU A 139 -4.94 -5.94 5.99
N VAL A 140 -3.62 -6.00 6.07
CA VAL A 140 -2.77 -4.81 6.25
C VAL A 140 -2.81 -3.93 5.00
N PRO A 141 -2.93 -2.58 5.14
CA PRO A 141 -2.90 -1.68 3.99
C PRO A 141 -1.71 -1.92 3.07
N ALA A 142 -1.98 -2.01 1.76
CA ALA A 142 -1.01 -2.51 0.79
C ALA A 142 0.25 -1.65 0.69
N THR A 143 0.12 -0.32 0.63
CA THR A 143 1.28 0.58 0.49
C THR A 143 2.16 0.60 1.74
N PRO A 144 1.62 0.71 2.97
CA PRO A 144 2.40 0.55 4.19
C PRO A 144 3.18 -0.77 4.26
N LEU A 145 2.51 -1.88 3.92
CA LEU A 145 3.17 -3.18 3.92
C LEU A 145 4.27 -3.28 2.86
N ALA A 146 4.05 -2.70 1.67
CA ALA A 146 5.07 -2.61 0.63
C ALA A 146 6.31 -1.83 1.09
N CYS A 147 6.12 -0.73 1.84
CA CYS A 147 7.22 0.02 2.43
C CYS A 147 8.07 -0.84 3.39
N ILE A 148 7.41 -1.59 4.26
CA ILE A 148 8.08 -2.49 5.22
C ILE A 148 8.80 -3.63 4.51
N GLU A 149 8.18 -4.25 3.50
CA GLU A 149 8.82 -5.32 2.73
C GLU A 149 10.07 -4.84 1.98
N LEU A 150 10.08 -3.62 1.46
CA LEU A 150 11.27 -3.04 0.83
C LEU A 150 12.41 -2.86 1.84
N VAL A 151 12.14 -2.33 3.03
CA VAL A 151 13.17 -2.21 4.09
C VAL A 151 13.68 -3.58 4.49
N LYS A 152 12.80 -4.54 4.80
CA LYS A 152 13.15 -5.90 5.19
C LYS A 152 14.04 -6.59 4.15
N ARG A 153 13.69 -6.48 2.87
CA ARG A 153 14.43 -7.13 1.77
C ARG A 153 15.68 -6.35 1.34
N SER A 154 15.88 -5.14 1.84
CA SER A 154 17.16 -4.43 1.73
C SER A 154 18.22 -4.91 2.72
N GLY A 155 17.83 -5.80 3.66
CA GLY A 155 18.72 -6.27 4.73
C GLY A 155 18.81 -5.32 5.92
N VAL A 156 18.01 -4.24 5.95
CA VAL A 156 17.98 -3.28 7.06
C VAL A 156 17.01 -3.79 8.13
N ASP A 157 17.51 -3.90 9.35
CA ASP A 157 16.68 -4.18 10.52
C ASP A 157 15.98 -2.89 11.01
N ILE A 158 14.69 -2.98 11.26
CA ILE A 158 13.87 -1.86 11.76
C ILE A 158 13.98 -1.75 13.29
N LYS A 159 14.27 -2.85 13.98
CA LYS A 159 14.23 -2.94 15.43
C LYS A 159 15.18 -1.95 16.10
N GLY A 160 14.62 -1.15 17.02
CA GLY A 160 15.37 -0.13 17.77
C GLY A 160 15.81 1.09 16.94
N LYS A 161 15.43 1.19 15.67
CA LYS A 161 15.79 2.32 14.80
C LYS A 161 14.92 3.54 15.07
N ARG A 162 15.49 4.71 14.84
CA ARG A 162 14.74 5.96 14.73
C ARG A 162 14.14 6.04 13.34
N VAL A 163 12.83 6.02 13.29
CA VAL A 163 12.08 6.04 12.03
C VAL A 163 11.29 7.33 11.93
N THR A 164 11.46 8.08 10.85
CA THR A 164 10.64 9.26 10.56
C THR A 164 9.70 8.94 9.40
N VAL A 165 8.41 9.17 9.62
CA VAL A 165 7.36 9.09 8.60
C VAL A 165 6.90 10.50 8.26
N VAL A 166 7.19 10.98 7.06
CA VAL A 166 6.77 12.30 6.57
C VAL A 166 5.44 12.14 5.83
N GLY A 167 4.38 12.56 6.47
CA GLY A 167 2.99 12.38 6.03
C GLY A 167 2.16 11.62 7.06
N ARG A 168 0.89 12.05 7.24
CA ARG A 168 -0.05 11.43 8.18
C ARG A 168 -1.39 11.09 7.52
N GLY A 169 -1.34 10.81 6.22
CA GLY A 169 -2.51 10.35 5.46
C GLY A 169 -3.07 9.05 6.00
N ASP A 170 -4.37 8.85 5.81
CA ASP A 170 -5.09 7.65 6.27
C ASP A 170 -4.76 6.40 5.46
N THR A 171 -4.20 6.58 4.27
CA THR A 171 -3.86 5.48 3.35
C THR A 171 -2.45 4.93 3.60
N VAL A 172 -1.48 5.79 3.95
CA VAL A 172 -0.07 5.38 4.09
C VAL A 172 0.50 5.77 5.44
N GLY A 173 0.63 7.06 5.73
CA GLY A 173 1.44 7.52 6.86
C GLY A 173 0.97 7.01 8.23
N ARG A 174 -0.33 7.10 8.53
CA ARG A 174 -0.87 6.61 9.81
C ARG A 174 -0.73 5.10 9.97
N PRO A 175 -1.23 4.26 9.04
CA PRO A 175 -1.10 2.82 9.19
C PRO A 175 0.36 2.36 9.19
N LEU A 176 1.24 2.99 8.42
CA LEU A 176 2.68 2.69 8.44
C LEU A 176 3.29 2.97 9.81
N ALA A 177 2.98 4.12 10.41
CA ALA A 177 3.47 4.45 11.76
C ALA A 177 3.03 3.41 12.81
N MET A 178 1.77 2.95 12.74
CA MET A 178 1.26 1.93 13.65
C MET A 178 1.95 0.59 13.44
N LEU A 179 2.15 0.17 12.19
CA LEU A 179 2.88 -1.06 11.89
C LEU A 179 4.33 -1.01 12.41
N LEU A 180 5.00 0.12 12.29
CA LEU A 180 6.38 0.30 12.75
C LEU A 180 6.51 0.25 14.27
N LEU A 181 5.46 0.68 15.00
CA LEU A 181 5.40 0.62 16.47
C LEU A 181 5.10 -0.80 16.99
N SER A 182 4.57 -1.71 16.15
CA SER A 182 4.15 -3.04 16.59
C SER A 182 5.30 -3.86 17.17
N LYS A 183 4.96 -4.76 18.11
CA LYS A 183 5.92 -5.71 18.67
C LYS A 183 6.55 -6.57 17.58
N GLY A 184 7.84 -6.73 17.65
CA GLY A 184 8.65 -7.43 16.64
C GLY A 184 9.22 -6.52 15.56
N ARG A 185 8.62 -5.33 15.31
CA ARG A 185 9.28 -4.25 14.54
C ARG A 185 9.98 -3.26 15.47
N ASP A 186 9.37 -2.92 16.60
CA ASP A 186 9.98 -2.22 17.73
C ASP A 186 10.73 -0.93 17.34
N ALA A 187 10.20 -0.15 16.38
CA ALA A 187 10.80 1.11 15.97
C ALA A 187 10.45 2.26 16.94
N THR A 188 11.33 3.24 17.04
CA THR A 188 11.01 4.56 17.61
C THR A 188 10.53 5.47 16.49
N VAL A 189 9.24 5.82 16.47
CA VAL A 189 8.61 6.48 15.33
C VAL A 189 8.29 7.94 15.58
N THR A 190 8.77 8.81 14.70
CA THR A 190 8.39 10.22 14.61
C THR A 190 7.49 10.41 13.38
N VAL A 191 6.32 11.01 13.55
CA VAL A 191 5.40 11.34 12.44
C VAL A 191 5.41 12.82 12.19
N CYS A 192 5.83 13.23 10.98
CA CYS A 192 5.88 14.61 10.55
C CYS A 192 4.72 14.95 9.60
N HIS A 193 4.35 16.22 9.58
CA HIS A 193 3.25 16.74 8.76
C HIS A 193 3.43 18.23 8.47
N SER A 194 2.53 18.84 7.72
CA SER A 194 2.60 20.24 7.28
C SER A 194 2.68 21.30 8.41
N ARG A 195 2.52 20.90 9.67
CA ARG A 195 2.66 21.77 10.84
C ARG A 195 3.80 21.36 11.77
N THR A 196 4.67 20.46 11.31
CA THR A 196 5.91 20.11 12.05
C THR A 196 6.84 21.32 12.02
N ALA A 197 7.31 21.74 13.19
CA ALA A 197 8.07 22.97 13.34
C ALA A 197 9.43 22.91 12.60
N ASP A 198 10.16 21.82 12.73
CA ASP A 198 11.43 21.59 12.03
C ASP A 198 11.42 20.19 11.40
N LEU A 199 10.92 20.14 10.16
CA LEU A 199 10.90 18.91 9.37
C LEU A 199 12.31 18.42 9.07
N ALA A 200 13.23 19.33 8.79
CA ALA A 200 14.59 19.00 8.40
C ALA A 200 15.35 18.33 9.56
N ALA A 201 15.22 18.84 10.79
CA ALA A 201 15.82 18.21 11.96
C ALA A 201 15.26 16.79 12.18
N ALA A 202 13.94 16.62 12.11
CA ALA A 202 13.31 15.31 12.27
C ALA A 202 13.78 14.28 11.21
N CYS A 203 13.98 14.73 9.97
CA CYS A 203 14.49 13.88 8.89
C CYS A 203 15.97 13.51 9.13
N ARG A 204 16.81 14.46 9.56
CA ARG A 204 18.23 14.21 9.82
C ARG A 204 18.50 13.24 10.98
N GLU A 205 17.55 13.07 11.90
CA GLU A 205 17.68 12.09 12.98
C GLU A 205 17.32 10.65 12.55
N ALA A 206 16.64 10.48 11.42
CA ALA A 206 16.10 9.20 10.99
C ALA A 206 17.18 8.23 10.50
N ASP A 207 17.22 7.04 11.07
CA ASP A 207 17.94 5.89 10.51
C ASP A 207 17.19 5.34 9.28
N ILE A 208 15.84 5.41 9.34
CA ILE A 208 14.95 5.05 8.25
C ILE A 208 13.93 6.18 8.06
N LEU A 209 13.83 6.69 6.84
CA LEU A 209 12.93 7.76 6.46
C LEU A 209 11.91 7.26 5.45
N PHE A 210 10.63 7.41 5.77
CA PHE A 210 9.53 7.16 4.85
C PHE A 210 8.92 8.48 4.40
N ALA A 211 8.90 8.73 3.09
CA ALA A 211 8.23 9.85 2.49
C ALA A 211 6.84 9.42 1.99
N ALA A 212 5.80 10.05 2.51
CA ALA A 212 4.41 9.72 2.26
C ALA A 212 3.48 10.95 2.37
N ALA A 213 3.98 12.13 2.04
CA ALA A 213 3.19 13.36 2.02
C ALA A 213 2.35 13.46 0.73
N GLY A 214 2.94 13.19 -0.44
CA GLY A 214 2.26 13.21 -1.73
C GLY A 214 1.60 14.57 -2.05
N ALA A 215 0.67 14.55 -3.01
CA ALA A 215 -0.25 15.66 -3.29
C ALA A 215 0.38 17.07 -3.33
N GLY A 216 1.40 17.26 -4.16
CA GLY A 216 2.08 18.53 -4.35
C GLY A 216 3.31 18.75 -3.47
N ALA A 217 3.77 17.71 -2.77
CA ALA A 217 5.01 17.71 -1.97
C ALA A 217 6.24 17.23 -2.77
N SER A 218 6.22 17.36 -4.10
CA SER A 218 7.32 16.98 -4.98
C SER A 218 8.65 17.54 -4.48
N HIS A 219 9.62 16.64 -4.25
CA HIS A 219 10.95 16.99 -3.76
C HIS A 219 10.94 17.82 -2.46
N LEU A 220 9.97 17.56 -1.57
CA LEU A 220 9.89 18.17 -0.24
C LEU A 220 11.11 17.83 0.61
N ILE A 221 11.61 16.60 0.50
CA ILE A 221 12.74 16.10 1.26
C ILE A 221 14.01 16.28 0.44
N LYS A 222 14.90 17.15 0.94
CA LYS A 222 16.14 17.54 0.30
C LYS A 222 17.32 16.67 0.78
N LYS A 223 18.38 16.64 0.01
CA LYS A 223 19.63 15.93 0.31
C LYS A 223 20.20 16.29 1.68
N ASP A 224 20.19 17.56 2.05
CA ASP A 224 20.70 18.07 3.32
C ASP A 224 19.81 17.71 4.53
N MET A 225 18.62 17.17 4.28
CA MET A 225 17.70 16.64 5.29
C MET A 225 17.91 15.12 5.54
N ILE A 226 18.79 14.46 4.80
CA ILE A 226 19.03 13.03 4.93
C ILE A 226 20.21 12.76 5.84
N LYS A 227 20.03 11.92 6.86
CA LYS A 227 21.13 11.40 7.65
C LYS A 227 22.07 10.57 6.77
N PRO A 228 23.41 10.81 6.77
CA PRO A 228 24.32 10.00 5.99
C PRO A 228 24.17 8.50 6.28
N GLY A 229 23.97 7.71 5.22
CA GLY A 229 23.77 6.26 5.32
C GLY A 229 22.34 5.82 5.68
N ALA A 230 21.38 6.73 5.84
CA ALA A 230 19.98 6.38 6.14
C ALA A 230 19.32 5.57 5.01
N THR A 231 18.33 4.78 5.38
CA THR A 231 17.42 4.12 4.44
C THR A 231 16.26 5.07 4.12
N VAL A 232 16.04 5.36 2.85
CA VAL A 232 15.00 6.29 2.38
C VAL A 232 14.01 5.56 1.48
N ILE A 233 12.77 5.47 1.93
CA ILE A 233 11.67 4.83 1.21
C ILE A 233 10.65 5.89 0.80
N ASP A 234 10.55 6.14 -0.49
CA ASP A 234 9.60 7.10 -1.05
C ASP A 234 8.35 6.39 -1.55
N ALA A 235 7.25 6.57 -0.85
CA ALA A 235 5.94 6.00 -1.15
C ALA A 235 4.99 7.03 -1.79
N ALA A 236 5.46 8.25 -2.01
CA ALA A 236 4.65 9.31 -2.56
C ALA A 236 4.52 9.23 -4.08
N ILE A 237 3.41 9.75 -4.57
CA ILE A 237 3.17 9.95 -6.00
C ILE A 237 2.75 11.40 -6.20
N ASN A 238 3.55 12.14 -6.95
CA ASN A 238 3.27 13.50 -7.40
C ASN A 238 3.24 13.51 -8.92
N GLU A 239 2.13 13.88 -9.52
CA GLU A 239 2.01 14.03 -10.97
C GLU A 239 2.56 15.39 -11.39
N LYS A 240 3.42 15.38 -12.40
CA LYS A 240 3.97 16.58 -13.03
C LYS A 240 3.06 17.07 -14.17
N PRO A 241 3.21 18.34 -14.61
CA PRO A 241 2.41 18.87 -15.71
C PRO A 241 2.51 18.10 -17.02
N ASP A 242 3.59 17.35 -17.23
CA ASP A 242 3.81 16.50 -18.40
C ASP A 242 3.21 15.09 -18.27
N GLY A 243 2.49 14.82 -17.17
CA GLY A 243 1.90 13.52 -16.85
C GLY A 243 2.89 12.49 -16.29
N SER A 244 4.16 12.83 -16.15
CA SER A 244 5.13 11.96 -15.47
C SER A 244 4.95 12.04 -13.96
N ILE A 245 5.40 10.99 -13.25
CA ILE A 245 5.30 10.94 -11.79
C ILE A 245 6.67 11.09 -11.13
N THR A 246 6.68 11.68 -9.93
CA THR A 246 7.86 11.81 -9.07
C THR A 246 7.47 11.59 -7.62
N GLY A 247 8.47 11.41 -6.75
CA GLY A 247 8.27 11.27 -5.32
C GLY A 247 8.37 12.58 -4.53
N ASP A 248 8.37 12.43 -3.20
CA ASP A 248 8.60 13.52 -2.26
C ASP A 248 10.09 13.79 -2.03
N VAL A 249 10.96 12.84 -2.38
CA VAL A 249 12.41 12.92 -2.17
C VAL A 249 13.10 13.40 -3.43
N GLU A 250 14.02 14.36 -3.31
CA GLU A 250 14.82 14.80 -4.45
C GLU A 250 15.84 13.72 -4.88
N PRO A 251 16.18 13.63 -6.18
CA PRO A 251 17.10 12.61 -6.69
C PRO A 251 18.49 12.65 -6.05
N GLU A 252 18.98 13.84 -5.70
CA GLU A 252 20.29 14.07 -5.08
C GLU A 252 20.41 13.45 -3.69
N ALA A 253 19.31 13.09 -3.04
CA ALA A 253 19.30 12.34 -1.78
C ALA A 253 20.04 11.00 -1.91
N ALA A 254 20.12 10.42 -3.10
CA ALA A 254 20.87 9.20 -3.40
C ALA A 254 22.40 9.34 -3.18
N GLU A 255 22.93 10.55 -3.12
CA GLU A 255 24.36 10.79 -2.82
C GLU A 255 24.69 10.63 -1.34
N VAL A 256 23.68 10.73 -0.45
CA VAL A 256 23.85 10.73 1.02
C VAL A 256 23.23 9.50 1.66
N ALA A 257 22.12 9.02 1.14
CA ALA A 257 21.44 7.81 1.62
C ALA A 257 22.32 6.56 1.50
N GLY A 258 22.14 5.60 2.39
CA GLY A 258 22.73 4.25 2.24
C GLY A 258 21.87 3.37 1.33
N VAL A 259 20.56 3.46 1.49
CA VAL A 259 19.55 2.75 0.67
C VAL A 259 18.47 3.73 0.24
N ILE A 260 18.01 3.65 -0.99
CA ILE A 260 16.93 4.50 -1.51
C ILE A 260 16.02 3.76 -2.49
N THR A 261 14.74 4.07 -2.48
CA THR A 261 13.79 3.61 -3.51
C THR A 261 13.58 4.67 -4.59
N PRO A 262 13.48 4.28 -5.88
CA PRO A 262 13.14 5.21 -6.94
C PRO A 262 11.62 5.45 -7.02
N VAL A 263 11.23 6.62 -7.54
CA VAL A 263 9.84 6.90 -7.98
C VAL A 263 9.91 7.44 -9.42
N PRO A 264 9.31 6.74 -10.39
CA PRO A 264 8.62 5.44 -10.31
C PRO A 264 9.56 4.23 -10.12
N GLY A 265 8.98 3.07 -9.82
CA GLY A 265 9.69 1.79 -9.78
C GLY A 265 10.09 1.28 -8.38
N GLY A 266 9.73 2.01 -7.33
CA GLY A 266 9.87 1.61 -5.93
C GLY A 266 8.60 0.98 -5.36
N VAL A 267 8.05 1.58 -4.32
CA VAL A 267 6.90 1.10 -3.52
C VAL A 267 5.69 0.73 -4.39
N GLY A 268 5.31 1.58 -5.35
CA GLY A 268 4.15 1.36 -6.21
C GLY A 268 4.20 0.06 -7.02
N SER A 269 5.39 -0.50 -7.25
CA SER A 269 5.54 -1.78 -7.95
C SER A 269 5.10 -2.99 -7.13
N LEU A 270 4.96 -2.85 -5.80
CA LEU A 270 4.59 -3.94 -4.90
C LEU A 270 3.11 -3.97 -4.57
N THR A 271 2.42 -2.83 -4.62
CA THR A 271 1.05 -2.69 -4.08
C THR A 271 0.07 -3.71 -4.64
N THR A 272 0.08 -3.93 -5.97
CA THR A 272 -0.76 -4.97 -6.60
C THR A 272 -0.45 -6.37 -6.06
N THR A 273 0.82 -6.71 -5.87
CA THR A 273 1.23 -8.02 -5.34
C THR A 273 0.75 -8.19 -3.89
N ILE A 274 0.83 -7.14 -3.08
CA ILE A 274 0.33 -7.16 -1.70
C ILE A 274 -1.20 -7.31 -1.65
N ILE A 275 -1.94 -6.63 -2.52
CA ILE A 275 -3.41 -6.79 -2.63
C ILE A 275 -3.78 -8.24 -2.96
N VAL A 276 -3.05 -8.87 -3.88
CA VAL A 276 -3.24 -10.29 -4.20
C VAL A 276 -2.93 -11.16 -2.97
N GLY A 277 -1.86 -10.89 -2.24
CA GLY A 277 -1.52 -11.57 -0.98
C GLY A 277 -2.60 -11.40 0.09
N ASN A 278 -3.13 -10.19 0.25
CA ASN A 278 -4.27 -9.93 1.15
C ASN A 278 -5.52 -10.70 0.73
N THR A 279 -5.76 -10.88 -0.57
CA THR A 279 -6.89 -11.71 -1.06
C THR A 279 -6.72 -13.17 -0.67
N VAL A 280 -5.50 -13.69 -0.75
CA VAL A 280 -5.17 -15.07 -0.30
C VAL A 280 -5.37 -15.18 1.22
N LYS A 281 -4.86 -14.22 1.98
CA LYS A 281 -5.04 -14.16 3.44
C LYS A 281 -6.51 -14.06 3.83
N ALA A 282 -7.28 -13.21 3.14
CA ALA A 282 -8.72 -13.06 3.36
C ALA A 282 -9.47 -14.38 3.14
N LEU A 283 -9.16 -15.11 2.06
CA LEU A 283 -9.71 -16.45 1.82
C LEU A 283 -9.40 -17.37 3.01
N LYS A 284 -8.13 -17.43 3.45
CA LYS A 284 -7.73 -18.30 4.56
C LYS A 284 -8.49 -17.96 5.85
N LEU A 285 -8.57 -16.69 6.21
CA LEU A 285 -9.30 -16.23 7.40
C LEU A 285 -10.78 -16.58 7.32
N GLN A 286 -11.43 -16.39 6.16
CA GLN A 286 -12.85 -16.70 5.95
C GLN A 286 -13.14 -18.21 5.99
N LYS A 287 -12.18 -19.06 5.66
CA LYS A 287 -12.33 -20.52 5.63
C LYS A 287 -11.72 -21.22 6.85
N GLY A 288 -11.09 -20.49 7.78
CA GLY A 288 -10.43 -21.06 8.96
C GLY A 288 -9.20 -21.92 8.63
N LEU A 289 -8.40 -21.50 7.64
CA LEU A 289 -7.24 -22.24 7.12
C LEU A 289 -5.92 -21.74 7.69
#